data_17b80f6ca0d6ef641b57e7168c948e42
#
_entry.id   17b80f6ca0d6ef641b57e7168c948e42
#
_cell.length_a   1.000
_cell.length_b   1.000
_cell.length_c   1.000
_cell.angle_alpha   90.00
_cell.angle_beta   90.00
_cell.angle_gamma   90.00
#
_symmetry.space_group_name_H-M   'P 1'
#
loop_
_entity.id
_entity.type
_entity.pdbx_description
1 polymer ?
#
loop_
_entity_poly.entity_id
_entity_poly.type
_entity_poly.pdbx_seq_one_letter_code
_entity_poly.pdbx_strand_id
1 'polypeptide(L)'
;GINRANSPELTAREKERCVSVMLKGIPPVLSPELLKVLAEMGHGDTLVIGDANFAAASMAKDSILVRCDGVKATDLMDAILTLMPLDEFVDDPVLIMDKDARHADLECPVWDEFKAIVAKHDERGADACAMIPRGKFYTMAKNAYAVVATTETAFYACTILQKGCL
;
A
#
# COMPACT_ATOMS: atom_id res chain seq x y z
N GLY A 1 45.15 14.27 -28.39
CA GLY A 1 44.30 14.95 -27.42
C GLY A 1 42.85 14.88 -27.90
N ILE A 2 42.03 14.00 -27.33
CA ILE A 2 40.58 13.93 -27.63
C ILE A 2 39.93 14.89 -26.63
N ASN A 3 39.40 15.98 -27.15
CA ASN A 3 38.62 16.98 -26.43
C ASN A 3 37.33 16.29 -25.93
N ARG A 4 37.19 16.09 -24.64
CA ARG A 4 35.88 15.77 -24.02
C ARG A 4 35.06 17.05 -24.03
N ALA A 5 34.24 17.20 -25.05
CA ALA A 5 33.25 18.26 -25.14
C ALA A 5 32.27 18.16 -23.97
N ASN A 6 32.03 19.31 -23.33
CA ASN A 6 31.01 19.54 -22.31
C ASN A 6 29.66 18.98 -22.74
N SER A 7 29.21 17.93 -22.10
CA SER A 7 27.81 17.57 -22.14
C SER A 7 27.04 18.67 -21.40
N PRO A 8 26.01 19.26 -21.99
CA PRO A 8 25.21 20.27 -21.30
C PRO A 8 24.61 19.68 -20.05
N GLU A 9 24.73 20.36 -18.92
CA GLU A 9 24.02 19.96 -17.69
C GLU A 9 22.51 20.01 -17.94
N LEU A 10 21.83 18.90 -17.64
CA LEU A 10 20.39 18.82 -17.73
C LEU A 10 19.74 19.87 -16.82
N THR A 11 18.75 20.58 -17.34
CA THR A 11 17.94 21.52 -16.56
C THR A 11 17.19 20.79 -15.44
N ALA A 12 16.76 21.50 -14.39
CA ALA A 12 15.96 20.92 -13.31
C ALA A 12 14.73 20.17 -13.85
N ARG A 13 14.09 20.70 -14.89
CA ARG A 13 12.92 20.11 -15.56
C ARG A 13 13.27 18.85 -16.37
N GLU A 14 14.49 18.75 -16.88
CA GLU A 14 14.99 17.55 -17.56
C GLU A 14 15.46 16.49 -16.56
N LYS A 15 16.00 16.91 -15.40
CA LYS A 15 16.31 16.00 -14.27
C LYS A 15 15.03 15.41 -13.67
N GLU A 16 13.95 16.18 -13.54
CA GLU A 16 12.63 15.68 -13.13
C GLU A 16 12.03 14.70 -14.16
N ARG A 17 12.29 14.89 -15.47
CA ARG A 17 11.88 13.95 -16.53
C ARG A 17 12.69 12.66 -16.56
N CYS A 18 13.86 12.64 -15.93
CA CYS A 18 14.74 11.47 -15.86
C CYS A 18 14.39 10.52 -14.69
N VAL A 19 13.35 10.82 -13.91
CA VAL A 19 12.74 9.80 -13.05
C VAL A 19 12.09 8.79 -13.98
N SER A 20 12.63 7.59 -14.02
CA SER A 20 12.16 6.48 -14.85
C SER A 20 10.76 6.06 -14.43
N VAL A 21 9.73 6.75 -14.90
CA VAL A 21 8.35 6.34 -14.79
C VAL A 21 8.00 5.52 -16.03
N MET A 22 7.64 4.25 -15.85
CA MET A 22 7.23 3.38 -16.98
C MET A 22 5.95 3.87 -17.66
N LEU A 23 5.03 4.46 -16.90
CA LEU A 23 3.75 4.99 -17.37
C LEU A 23 3.50 6.37 -16.76
N LYS A 24 2.94 7.29 -17.57
CA LYS A 24 2.59 8.65 -17.11
C LYS A 24 1.49 8.59 -16.04
N GLY A 25 1.68 9.30 -14.93
CA GLY A 25 0.69 9.42 -13.85
C GLY A 25 0.55 8.17 -12.97
N ILE A 26 1.33 7.12 -13.21
CA ILE A 26 1.31 5.90 -12.40
C ILE A 26 2.58 5.85 -11.55
N PRO A 27 2.45 5.70 -10.22
CA PRO A 27 3.61 5.55 -9.35
C PRO A 27 4.47 4.34 -9.76
N PRO A 28 5.80 4.52 -9.94
CA PRO A 28 6.67 3.46 -10.46
C PRO A 28 6.86 2.27 -9.51
N VAL A 29 6.49 2.41 -8.25
CA VAL A 29 6.51 1.33 -7.25
C VAL A 29 5.44 0.27 -7.51
N LEU A 30 4.40 0.59 -8.28
CA LEU A 30 3.33 -0.34 -8.63
C LEU A 30 3.80 -1.27 -9.75
N SER A 31 3.97 -2.56 -9.43
CA SER A 31 4.33 -3.59 -10.41
C SER A 31 3.19 -3.83 -11.41
N PRO A 32 3.47 -4.37 -12.62
CA PRO A 32 2.43 -4.76 -13.58
C PRO A 32 1.39 -5.72 -12.98
N GLU A 33 1.82 -6.65 -12.14
CA GLU A 33 0.93 -7.60 -11.44
C GLU A 33 -0.01 -6.86 -10.50
N LEU A 34 0.51 -5.90 -9.71
CA LEU A 34 -0.33 -5.12 -8.80
C LEU A 34 -1.28 -4.20 -9.54
N LEU A 35 -0.84 -3.56 -10.62
CA LEU A 35 -1.70 -2.74 -11.48
C LEU A 35 -2.85 -3.58 -12.07
N LYS A 36 -2.58 -4.80 -12.52
CA LYS A 36 -3.60 -5.74 -12.99
C LYS A 36 -4.62 -6.03 -11.88
N VAL A 37 -4.16 -6.34 -10.67
CA VAL A 37 -5.03 -6.60 -9.50
C VAL A 37 -5.93 -5.40 -9.24
N LEU A 38 -5.37 -4.18 -9.13
CA LEU A 38 -6.15 -2.96 -8.86
C LEU A 38 -7.19 -2.68 -9.96
N ALA A 39 -6.85 -2.98 -11.21
CA ALA A 39 -7.76 -2.80 -12.35
C ALA A 39 -8.89 -3.83 -12.38
N GLU A 40 -8.65 -5.05 -11.92
CA GLU A 40 -9.63 -6.14 -11.88
C GLU A 40 -10.54 -6.10 -10.65
N MET A 41 -10.08 -5.49 -9.54
CA MET A 41 -10.89 -5.36 -8.32
C MET A 41 -12.16 -4.56 -8.59
N GLY A 42 -13.29 -5.05 -8.07
CA GLY A 42 -14.58 -4.37 -8.08
C GLY A 42 -14.86 -3.62 -6.78
N HIS A 43 -16.01 -2.93 -6.73
CA HIS A 43 -16.51 -2.28 -5.53
C HIS A 43 -16.69 -3.29 -4.41
N GLY A 44 -16.19 -2.97 -3.23
CA GLY A 44 -16.27 -3.82 -2.04
C GLY A 44 -15.16 -4.87 -1.93
N ASP A 45 -14.40 -5.12 -3.00
CA ASP A 45 -13.23 -5.99 -2.92
C ASP A 45 -12.17 -5.41 -1.99
N THR A 46 -11.45 -6.30 -1.30
CA THR A 46 -10.43 -5.89 -0.34
C THR A 46 -9.03 -6.30 -0.76
N LEU A 47 -8.06 -5.44 -0.46
CA LEU A 47 -6.64 -5.64 -0.69
C LEU A 47 -5.90 -5.61 0.64
N VAL A 48 -5.13 -6.66 0.93
CA VAL A 48 -4.28 -6.71 2.13
C VAL A 48 -2.88 -6.24 1.78
N ILE A 49 -2.30 -5.37 2.60
CA ILE A 49 -0.87 -5.04 2.59
C ILE A 49 -0.28 -5.62 3.87
N GLY A 50 0.67 -6.54 3.73
CA GLY A 50 1.36 -7.19 4.84
C GLY A 50 2.80 -6.72 5.00
N ASP A 51 3.26 -6.63 6.25
CA ASP A 51 4.67 -6.40 6.59
C ASP A 51 5.53 -7.66 6.31
N ALA A 52 6.85 -7.57 6.56
CA ALA A 52 7.80 -8.65 6.28
C ALA A 52 7.53 -9.95 7.08
N ASN A 53 6.81 -9.85 8.20
CA ASN A 53 6.47 -10.98 9.06
C ASN A 53 5.06 -11.54 8.80
N PHE A 54 4.27 -10.86 7.97
CA PHE A 54 2.91 -11.28 7.68
C PHE A 54 2.90 -12.58 6.87
N ALA A 55 2.04 -13.51 7.23
CA ALA A 55 1.89 -14.80 6.56
C ALA A 55 1.17 -14.67 5.20
N ALA A 56 1.65 -13.77 4.33
CA ALA A 56 0.98 -13.37 3.11
C ALA A 56 0.65 -14.56 2.19
N ALA A 57 1.63 -15.44 1.94
CA ALA A 57 1.43 -16.61 1.10
C ALA A 57 0.41 -17.61 1.68
N SER A 58 0.36 -17.75 3.00
CA SER A 58 -0.62 -18.61 3.67
C SER A 58 -2.02 -18.01 3.62
N MET A 59 -2.14 -16.68 3.70
CA MET A 59 -3.42 -15.98 3.59
C MET A 59 -3.96 -15.99 2.15
N ALA A 60 -3.06 -15.93 1.17
CA ALA A 60 -3.41 -15.90 -0.25
C ALA A 60 -3.57 -17.29 -0.90
N LYS A 61 -3.81 -18.36 -0.12
CA LYS A 61 -3.95 -19.71 -0.70
C LYS A 61 -5.04 -19.82 -1.75
N ASP A 62 -6.16 -19.12 -1.52
CA ASP A 62 -7.34 -19.14 -2.37
C ASP A 62 -7.57 -17.77 -3.06
N SER A 63 -6.57 -16.89 -3.04
CA SER A 63 -6.60 -15.56 -3.64
C SER A 63 -5.29 -15.24 -4.34
N ILE A 64 -5.08 -13.99 -4.72
CA ILE A 64 -3.91 -13.56 -5.47
C ILE A 64 -2.83 -13.08 -4.49
N LEU A 65 -1.62 -13.65 -4.59
CA LEU A 65 -0.43 -13.13 -3.91
C LEU A 65 0.37 -12.25 -4.86
N VAL A 66 0.61 -11.02 -4.46
CA VAL A 66 1.54 -10.11 -5.14
C VAL A 66 2.71 -9.81 -4.22
N ARG A 67 3.95 -10.02 -4.71
CA ARG A 67 5.15 -9.67 -3.95
C ARG A 67 5.67 -8.29 -4.38
N CYS A 68 5.95 -7.48 -3.37
CA CYS A 68 6.55 -6.15 -3.52
C CYS A 68 7.82 -6.06 -2.65
N ASP A 69 8.80 -6.91 -2.96
CA ASP A 69 10.05 -6.98 -2.22
C ASP A 69 10.86 -5.68 -2.41
N GLY A 70 11.47 -5.19 -1.33
CA GLY A 70 12.20 -3.92 -1.32
C GLY A 70 11.32 -2.68 -1.15
N VAL A 71 10.00 -2.84 -1.00
CA VAL A 71 9.05 -1.74 -0.87
C VAL A 71 8.52 -1.67 0.57
N LYS A 72 8.40 -0.46 1.10
CA LYS A 72 7.74 -0.20 2.39
C LYS A 72 6.22 -0.25 2.23
N ALA A 73 5.52 -0.70 3.27
CA ALA A 73 4.06 -0.73 3.28
C ALA A 73 3.44 0.66 3.12
N THR A 74 4.06 1.69 3.70
CA THR A 74 3.63 3.09 3.59
C THR A 74 3.74 3.63 2.17
N ASP A 75 4.88 3.42 1.51
CA ASP A 75 5.10 3.87 0.13
C ASP A 75 4.13 3.19 -0.83
N LEU A 76 3.88 1.89 -0.60
CA LEU A 76 2.96 1.12 -1.40
C LEU A 76 1.51 1.56 -1.22
N MET A 77 1.09 1.83 0.02
CA MET A 77 -0.25 2.34 0.34
C MET A 77 -0.52 3.68 -0.34
N ASP A 78 0.43 4.62 -0.26
CA ASP A 78 0.31 5.94 -0.91
C ASP A 78 0.17 5.80 -2.43
N ALA A 79 0.97 4.92 -3.04
CA ALA A 79 0.90 4.63 -4.46
C ALA A 79 -0.44 3.98 -4.89
N ILE A 80 -0.93 3.01 -4.11
CA ILE A 80 -2.21 2.35 -4.38
C ILE A 80 -3.36 3.35 -4.30
N LEU A 81 -3.41 4.16 -3.26
CA LEU A 81 -4.48 5.15 -3.06
C LEU A 81 -4.45 6.30 -4.07
N THR A 82 -3.34 6.51 -4.77
CA THR A 82 -3.29 7.42 -5.93
C THR A 82 -4.20 6.95 -7.07
N LEU A 83 -4.44 5.63 -7.20
CA LEU A 83 -5.21 5.04 -8.29
C LEU A 83 -6.55 4.44 -7.84
N MET A 84 -6.63 3.97 -6.60
CA MET A 84 -7.77 3.22 -6.08
C MET A 84 -8.54 4.06 -5.06
N PRO A 85 -9.83 4.40 -5.35
CA PRO A 85 -10.67 5.07 -4.37
C PRO A 85 -11.00 4.13 -3.21
N LEU A 86 -11.12 4.67 -2.01
CA LEU A 86 -11.66 3.96 -0.86
C LEU A 86 -13.18 3.92 -0.90
N ASP A 87 -13.77 2.87 -0.33
CA ASP A 87 -15.22 2.69 -0.31
C ASP A 87 -15.90 3.76 0.57
N GLU A 88 -16.81 4.51 -0.02
CA GLU A 88 -17.57 5.56 0.66
C GLU A 88 -18.83 5.02 1.37
N PHE A 89 -19.24 3.78 1.08
CA PHE A 89 -20.44 3.17 1.65
C PHE A 89 -20.17 2.45 2.98
N VAL A 90 -18.93 2.39 3.42
CA VAL A 90 -18.53 1.87 4.73
C VAL A 90 -17.80 2.94 5.53
N ASP A 91 -17.97 2.92 6.85
CA ASP A 91 -17.35 3.90 7.75
C ASP A 91 -15.83 3.72 7.78
N ASP A 92 -15.35 2.47 7.79
CA ASP A 92 -13.95 2.12 7.97
C ASP A 92 -13.39 1.34 6.76
N PRO A 93 -13.17 1.97 5.59
CA PRO A 93 -12.60 1.28 4.42
C PRO A 93 -11.12 0.93 4.57
N VAL A 94 -10.46 1.43 5.61
CA VAL A 94 -9.07 1.11 5.95
C VAL A 94 -9.04 0.46 7.33
N LEU A 95 -8.64 -0.79 7.36
CA LEU A 95 -8.48 -1.53 8.61
C LEU A 95 -6.99 -1.74 8.89
N ILE A 96 -6.56 -1.34 10.07
CA ILE A 96 -5.18 -1.50 10.54
C ILE A 96 -5.16 -2.63 11.58
N MET A 97 -4.19 -3.54 11.47
CA MET A 97 -4.04 -4.62 12.46
C MET A 97 -3.56 -4.06 13.78
N ASP A 98 -4.35 -4.28 14.83
CA ASP A 98 -3.97 -3.94 16.19
C ASP A 98 -2.94 -4.94 16.73
N LYS A 99 -2.16 -4.50 17.70
CA LYS A 99 -1.14 -5.32 18.36
C LYS A 99 -1.75 -6.37 19.27
N ASP A 100 -1.02 -7.46 19.42
CA ASP A 100 -1.34 -8.49 20.40
C ASP A 100 -1.18 -7.93 21.83
N ALA A 101 -1.98 -8.41 22.78
CA ALA A 101 -1.91 -7.98 24.18
C ALA A 101 -0.51 -8.15 24.81
N ARG A 102 0.27 -9.13 24.33
CA ARG A 102 1.67 -9.34 24.74
C ARG A 102 2.62 -8.20 24.34
N HIS A 103 2.22 -7.39 23.38
CA HIS A 103 2.96 -6.25 22.85
C HIS A 103 2.30 -4.92 23.20
N ALA A 104 1.56 -4.87 24.33
CA ALA A 104 0.81 -3.67 24.74
C ALA A 104 1.70 -2.41 24.81
N ASP A 105 2.94 -2.56 25.26
CA ASP A 105 3.92 -1.47 25.43
C ASP A 105 4.67 -1.12 24.13
N LEU A 106 4.44 -1.86 23.04
CA LEU A 106 5.11 -1.59 21.77
C LEU A 106 4.52 -0.35 21.08
N GLU A 107 5.35 0.61 20.74
CA GLU A 107 4.96 1.74 19.92
C GLU A 107 4.95 1.35 18.43
N CYS A 108 3.93 1.78 17.72
CA CYS A 108 3.75 1.49 16.29
C CYS A 108 3.53 2.82 15.51
N PRO A 109 4.58 3.65 15.35
CA PRO A 109 4.44 4.95 14.68
C PRO A 109 3.96 4.82 13.23
N VAL A 110 4.15 3.69 12.59
CA VAL A 110 3.64 3.39 11.24
C VAL A 110 2.12 3.55 11.14
N TRP A 111 1.37 3.37 12.22
CA TRP A 111 -0.09 3.57 12.21
C TRP A 111 -0.48 5.04 11.97
N ASP A 112 0.28 5.97 12.53
CA ASP A 112 0.07 7.40 12.28
C ASP A 112 0.48 7.78 10.86
N GLU A 113 1.51 7.13 10.31
CA GLU A 113 1.90 7.28 8.90
C GLU A 113 0.77 6.80 7.98
N PHE A 114 0.17 5.63 8.23
CA PHE A 114 -0.98 5.14 7.46
C PHE A 114 -2.15 6.11 7.49
N LYS A 115 -2.53 6.61 8.67
CA LYS A 115 -3.62 7.60 8.81
C LYS A 115 -3.31 8.90 8.05
N ALA A 116 -2.06 9.37 8.11
CA ALA A 116 -1.62 10.55 7.38
C ALA A 116 -1.67 10.34 5.85
N ILE A 117 -1.34 9.13 5.38
CA ILE A 117 -1.45 8.77 3.96
C ILE A 117 -2.92 8.76 3.54
N VAL A 118 -3.80 8.11 4.30
CA VAL A 118 -5.24 8.10 4.00
C VAL A 118 -5.78 9.52 3.90
N ALA A 119 -5.39 10.43 4.80
CA ALA A 119 -5.81 11.83 4.78
C ALA A 119 -5.39 12.62 3.52
N LYS A 120 -4.42 12.15 2.75
CA LYS A 120 -4.06 12.75 1.46
C LYS A 120 -5.02 12.35 0.33
N HIS A 121 -5.69 11.21 0.47
CA HIS A 121 -6.46 10.57 -0.60
C HIS A 121 -7.96 10.48 -0.33
N ASP A 122 -8.38 10.65 0.94
CA ASP A 122 -9.77 10.56 1.37
C ASP A 122 -10.10 11.70 2.33
N GLU A 123 -11.19 12.42 2.07
CA GLU A 123 -11.60 13.60 2.85
C GLU A 123 -11.94 13.26 4.30
N ARG A 124 -12.33 12.02 4.59
CA ARG A 124 -12.58 11.53 5.97
C ARG A 124 -11.28 11.45 6.79
N GLY A 125 -10.12 11.38 6.13
CA GLY A 125 -8.83 11.34 6.78
C GLY A 125 -8.67 10.12 7.71
N ALA A 126 -8.22 10.38 8.93
CA ALA A 126 -8.03 9.33 9.93
C ALA A 126 -9.34 8.63 10.33
N ASP A 127 -10.49 9.27 10.16
CA ASP A 127 -11.80 8.69 10.49
C ASP A 127 -12.22 7.58 9.52
N ALA A 128 -11.56 7.46 8.35
CA ALA A 128 -11.69 6.32 7.45
C ALA A 128 -10.91 5.07 7.90
N CYS A 129 -10.20 5.14 9.02
CA CYS A 129 -9.34 4.07 9.53
C CYS A 129 -9.88 3.51 10.84
N ALA A 130 -9.96 2.18 10.95
CA ALA A 130 -10.23 1.50 12.21
C ALA A 130 -9.12 0.51 12.56
N MET A 131 -8.88 0.38 13.87
CA MET A 131 -8.01 -0.67 14.42
C MET A 131 -8.85 -1.94 14.64
N ILE A 132 -8.37 -3.08 14.18
CA ILE A 132 -9.05 -4.35 14.41
C ILE A 132 -8.11 -5.39 15.04
N PRO A 133 -8.63 -6.26 15.94
CA PRO A 133 -7.83 -7.29 16.57
C PRO A 133 -7.16 -8.19 15.53
N ARG A 134 -5.95 -8.63 15.82
CA ARG A 134 -5.14 -9.48 14.96
C ARG A 134 -5.90 -10.71 14.43
N GLY A 135 -6.67 -11.41 15.27
CA GLY A 135 -7.45 -12.58 14.87
C GLY A 135 -8.51 -12.26 13.81
N LYS A 136 -9.22 -11.13 13.98
CA LYS A 136 -10.19 -10.63 13.01
C LYS A 136 -9.50 -10.25 11.69
N PHE A 137 -8.35 -9.58 11.77
CA PHE A 137 -7.56 -9.21 10.60
C PHE A 137 -7.21 -10.44 9.74
N TYR A 138 -6.67 -11.50 10.36
CA TYR A 138 -6.33 -12.74 9.65
C TYR A 138 -7.55 -13.42 9.03
N THR A 139 -8.71 -13.41 9.71
CA THR A 139 -9.96 -13.95 9.17
C THR A 139 -10.38 -13.19 7.91
N MET A 140 -10.30 -11.85 7.94
CA MET A 140 -10.65 -11.01 6.79
C MET A 140 -9.61 -11.15 5.65
N ALA A 141 -8.33 -11.25 5.99
CA ALA A 141 -7.25 -11.40 5.00
C ALA A 141 -7.39 -12.67 4.15
N LYS A 142 -7.91 -13.76 4.72
CA LYS A 142 -8.20 -15.00 3.97
C LYS A 142 -9.27 -14.84 2.89
N ASN A 143 -10.16 -13.88 3.06
CA ASN A 143 -11.27 -13.60 2.14
C ASN A 143 -10.99 -12.40 1.24
N ALA A 144 -9.80 -11.82 1.29
CA ALA A 144 -9.41 -10.70 0.46
C ALA A 144 -9.25 -11.10 -1.01
N TYR A 145 -9.50 -10.16 -1.91
CA TYR A 145 -9.27 -10.37 -3.35
C TYR A 145 -7.80 -10.64 -3.65
N ALA A 146 -6.92 -9.89 -3.01
CA ALA A 146 -5.47 -10.10 -3.12
C ALA A 146 -4.75 -9.74 -1.81
N VAL A 147 -3.59 -10.36 -1.64
CA VAL A 147 -2.66 -10.10 -0.54
C VAL A 147 -1.32 -9.64 -1.11
N VAL A 148 -0.87 -8.47 -0.70
CA VAL A 148 0.42 -7.91 -1.09
C VAL A 148 1.43 -8.12 0.03
N ALA A 149 2.52 -8.81 -0.28
CA ALA A 149 3.64 -9.01 0.62
C ALA A 149 4.70 -7.93 0.38
N THR A 150 5.03 -7.16 1.42
CA THR A 150 6.11 -6.19 1.40
C THR A 150 7.31 -6.66 2.20
N THR A 151 8.40 -5.92 2.14
CA THR A 151 9.56 -6.09 3.04
C THR A 151 9.61 -5.02 4.14
N GLU A 152 8.45 -4.45 4.48
CA GLU A 152 8.30 -3.52 5.59
C GLU A 152 8.74 -4.19 6.90
N THR A 153 9.64 -3.53 7.63
CA THR A 153 10.20 -4.05 8.88
C THR A 153 9.55 -3.45 10.14
N ALA A 154 8.73 -2.41 9.98
CA ALA A 154 7.95 -1.86 11.09
C ALA A 154 6.95 -2.90 11.62
N PHE A 155 6.85 -3.02 12.93
CA PHE A 155 5.92 -3.94 13.55
C PHE A 155 4.47 -3.54 13.32
N TYR A 156 3.61 -4.54 13.07
CA TYR A 156 2.17 -4.35 12.85
C TYR A 156 1.83 -3.40 11.70
N ALA A 157 2.70 -3.32 10.70
CA ALA A 157 2.49 -2.53 9.50
C ALA A 157 1.62 -3.27 8.47
N CYS A 158 0.46 -3.75 8.93
CA CYS A 158 -0.49 -4.50 8.13
C CYS A 158 -1.82 -3.77 8.03
N THR A 159 -2.33 -3.64 6.79
CA THR A 159 -3.60 -2.97 6.51
C THR A 159 -4.47 -3.74 5.53
N ILE A 160 -5.77 -3.52 5.60
CA ILE A 160 -6.75 -3.96 4.59
C ILE A 160 -7.40 -2.71 4.02
N LEU A 161 -7.42 -2.58 2.71
CA LEU A 161 -8.07 -1.49 1.98
C LEU A 161 -9.30 -2.04 1.25
N GLN A 162 -10.45 -1.39 1.41
CA GLN A 162 -11.67 -1.72 0.67
C GLN A 162 -11.86 -0.76 -0.48
N LYS A 163 -11.97 -1.30 -1.70
CA LYS A 163 -12.13 -0.52 -2.92
C LYS A 163 -13.54 0.04 -3.07
N GLY A 164 -13.61 1.32 -3.37
CA GLY A 164 -14.83 2.04 -3.70
C GLY A 164 -15.09 2.19 -5.20
N CYS A 165 -16.01 3.09 -5.51
CA CYS A 165 -16.36 3.50 -6.87
C CYS A 165 -15.66 4.79 -7.28
N LEU A 166 -15.49 5.02 -8.59
CA LEU A 166 -15.09 6.30 -9.18
C LEU A 166 -16.31 7.14 -9.51
#